data_620c44a2bb6e02f20e958f848ccbf0d0
#
_entry.id   620c44a2bb6e02f20e958f848ccbf0d0
#
_cell.length_a   1.000
_cell.length_b   1.000
_cell.length_c   1.000
_cell.angle_alpha   90.00
_cell.angle_beta   90.00
_cell.angle_gamma   90.00
#
_symmetry.space_group_name_H-M   'P 1'
#
loop_
_entity.id
_entity.type
_entity.pdbx_description
1 polymer ?
#
loop_
_entity_poly.entity_id
_entity_poly.type
_entity_poly.pdbx_seq_one_letter_code
_entity_poly.pdbx_strand_id
1 'polypeptide(L)'
;MGYATDLTLRQRNFIFEKFPEIFKTKSKADIFEILNAVFFLIKTGCQWKLLPNDFPKWRTVYEFYRKWISTGFFDRLTRELNFVARDRQRKSTLPTVAVVDSQSIRTGLPHSIKGVDGGKKIKGIKRHLAVDSNGFPLTIVTSRANVHDSKGAIALAIEAVCKYPTIRLLKADNGYRGSLVKNLKDSLHVELKCVKSNFGTSEFKPIDGRWVVERTFAWLESFRRLNRNYEQFLYTAKGVALAACAMFMLRFV
;
A
#
# COMPACT_ATOMS: atom_id res chain seq x y z
N MET A 1 3.84 12.30 27.41
CA MET A 1 3.93 12.97 26.10
C MET A 1 3.68 11.94 25.02
N GLY A 2 2.85 12.27 24.02
CA GLY A 2 2.60 11.36 22.89
C GLY A 2 3.54 11.64 21.73
N TYR A 3 3.68 10.67 20.85
CA TYR A 3 4.39 10.82 19.57
C TYR A 3 3.47 11.40 18.49
N ALA A 4 4.04 12.11 17.52
CA ALA A 4 3.29 12.63 16.37
C ALA A 4 2.64 11.52 15.51
N THR A 5 2.99 10.28 15.76
CA THR A 5 2.44 9.08 15.10
C THR A 5 1.29 8.44 15.86
N ASP A 6 0.97 8.94 17.05
CA ASP A 6 -0.06 8.35 17.90
C ASP A 6 -1.46 8.61 17.33
N LEU A 7 -2.31 7.61 17.51
CA LEU A 7 -3.71 7.70 17.10
C LEU A 7 -4.45 8.72 17.95
N THR A 8 -5.17 9.62 17.28
CA THR A 8 -6.12 10.52 17.93
C THR A 8 -7.31 9.73 18.49
N LEU A 9 -8.04 10.32 19.45
CA LEU A 9 -9.24 9.69 20.01
C LEU A 9 -10.26 9.32 18.90
N ARG A 10 -10.44 10.18 17.91
CA ARG A 10 -11.33 9.94 16.78
C ARG A 10 -10.92 8.72 15.95
N GLN A 11 -9.62 8.59 15.68
CA GLN A 11 -9.07 7.44 14.94
C GLN A 11 -9.18 6.15 15.76
N ARG A 12 -8.95 6.21 17.08
CA ARG A 12 -9.15 5.07 18.01
C ARG A 12 -10.59 4.60 17.99
N ASN A 13 -11.57 5.51 18.11
CA ASN A 13 -12.99 5.18 18.05
C ASN A 13 -13.37 4.52 16.71
N PHE A 14 -12.91 5.09 15.59
CA PHE A 14 -13.14 4.50 14.27
C PHE A 14 -12.63 3.06 14.18
N ILE A 15 -11.38 2.82 14.62
CA ILE A 15 -10.79 1.47 14.61
C ILE A 15 -11.55 0.52 15.53
N PHE A 16 -11.95 0.98 16.70
CA PHE A 16 -12.72 0.18 17.67
C PHE A 16 -14.08 -0.25 17.10
N GLU A 17 -14.78 0.67 16.48
CA GLU A 17 -16.11 0.40 15.88
C GLU A 17 -16.01 -0.55 14.67
N LYS A 18 -15.03 -0.35 13.80
CA LYS A 18 -14.90 -1.11 12.56
C LYS A 18 -14.20 -2.45 12.72
N PHE A 19 -13.36 -2.61 13.73
CA PHE A 19 -12.50 -3.80 13.91
C PHE A 19 -12.51 -4.30 15.37
N PRO A 20 -13.68 -4.58 15.98
CA PRO A 20 -13.75 -5.00 17.38
C PRO A 20 -13.01 -6.33 17.64
N GLU A 21 -12.78 -7.14 16.60
CA GLU A 21 -12.08 -8.41 16.72
C GLU A 21 -10.60 -8.28 17.10
N ILE A 22 -9.92 -7.16 16.78
CA ILE A 22 -8.52 -6.99 17.17
C ILE A 22 -8.32 -6.79 18.67
N PHE A 23 -9.37 -6.38 19.39
CA PHE A 23 -9.37 -6.16 20.83
C PHE A 23 -9.68 -7.45 21.61
N LYS A 24 -10.17 -8.51 20.94
CA LYS A 24 -10.40 -9.83 21.54
C LYS A 24 -9.07 -10.56 21.68
N THR A 25 -8.31 -10.24 22.72
CA THR A 25 -6.99 -10.83 22.98
C THR A 25 -6.80 -11.10 24.47
N LYS A 26 -5.96 -12.12 24.77
CA LYS A 26 -5.53 -12.41 26.16
C LYS A 26 -4.37 -11.52 26.62
N SER A 27 -3.83 -10.67 25.76
CA SER A 27 -2.75 -9.76 26.10
C SER A 27 -3.23 -8.69 27.08
N LYS A 28 -2.36 -8.37 28.05
CA LYS A 28 -2.57 -7.23 28.97
C LYS A 28 -2.14 -5.89 28.34
N ALA A 29 -1.45 -5.92 27.20
CA ALA A 29 -1.00 -4.72 26.53
C ALA A 29 -2.17 -4.04 25.81
N ASP A 30 -2.22 -2.71 25.88
CA ASP A 30 -3.20 -1.92 25.16
C ASP A 30 -2.97 -2.05 23.64
N ILE A 31 -4.01 -2.40 22.92
CA ILE A 31 -4.00 -2.59 21.47
C ILE A 31 -3.68 -1.29 20.76
N PHE A 32 -4.14 -0.15 21.26
CA PHE A 32 -3.84 1.15 20.66
C PHE A 32 -2.37 1.52 20.83
N GLU A 33 -1.76 1.20 21.97
CA GLU A 33 -0.33 1.42 22.18
C GLU A 33 0.51 0.50 21.28
N ILE A 34 0.03 -0.72 21.01
CA ILE A 34 0.68 -1.61 20.02
C ILE A 34 0.57 -1.03 18.61
N LEU A 35 -0.60 -0.49 18.22
CA LEU A 35 -0.77 0.17 16.92
C LEU A 35 0.10 1.42 16.79
N ASN A 36 0.16 2.26 17.83
CA ASN A 36 1.03 3.43 17.90
C ASN A 36 2.50 3.04 17.70
N ALA A 37 2.96 1.97 18.37
CA ALA A 37 4.32 1.45 18.22
C ALA A 37 4.61 0.97 16.80
N VAL A 38 3.66 0.29 16.14
CA VAL A 38 3.79 -0.13 14.75
C VAL A 38 3.87 1.09 13.82
N PHE A 39 3.02 2.09 14.00
CA PHE A 39 3.02 3.30 13.18
C PHE A 39 4.29 4.13 13.40
N PHE A 40 4.76 4.23 14.65
CA PHE A 40 6.04 4.84 14.97
C PHE A 40 7.19 4.16 14.22
N LEU A 41 7.28 2.83 14.27
CA LEU A 41 8.30 2.05 13.58
C LEU A 41 8.25 2.27 12.05
N ILE A 42 7.06 2.27 11.46
CA ILE A 42 6.90 2.46 10.01
C ILE A 42 7.31 3.88 9.61
N LYS A 43 6.94 4.87 10.40
CA LYS A 43 7.25 6.29 10.13
C LYS A 43 8.74 6.60 10.29
N THR A 44 9.34 6.15 11.38
CA THR A 44 10.75 6.43 11.73
C THR A 44 11.74 5.49 11.05
N GLY A 45 11.32 4.28 10.69
CA GLY A 45 12.18 3.24 10.13
C GLY A 45 13.12 2.59 11.15
N CYS A 46 12.90 2.77 12.46
CA CYS A 46 13.72 2.16 13.49
C CYS A 46 13.68 0.63 13.43
N GLN A 47 14.68 -0.02 14.04
CA GLN A 47 14.66 -1.47 14.19
C GLN A 47 13.69 -1.88 15.30
N TRP A 48 13.09 -3.07 15.22
CA TRP A 48 12.17 -3.59 16.23
C TRP A 48 12.73 -3.50 17.65
N LYS A 49 13.99 -3.89 17.84
CA LYS A 49 14.67 -3.85 19.14
C LYS A 49 14.95 -2.44 19.67
N LEU A 50 14.86 -1.43 18.81
CA LEU A 50 15.10 -0.02 19.12
C LEU A 50 13.79 0.78 19.25
N LEU A 51 12.66 0.11 19.40
CA LEU A 51 11.43 0.79 19.80
C LEU A 51 11.63 1.46 21.16
N PRO A 52 11.18 2.71 21.36
CA PRO A 52 11.20 3.40 22.65
C PRO A 52 10.60 2.56 23.77
N ASN A 53 11.17 2.70 24.99
CA ASN A 53 10.78 1.88 26.15
C ASN A 53 9.40 2.21 26.74
N ASP A 54 8.83 3.33 26.37
CA ASP A 54 7.45 3.74 26.73
C ASP A 54 6.37 3.03 25.90
N PHE A 55 6.74 2.40 24.77
CA PHE A 55 5.88 1.44 24.10
C PHE A 55 5.91 0.05 24.75
N PRO A 56 4.90 -0.81 24.48
CA PRO A 56 4.97 -2.21 24.87
C PRO A 56 6.23 -2.89 24.34
N LYS A 57 6.70 -3.94 25.05
CA LYS A 57 7.92 -4.67 24.66
C LYS A 57 7.89 -5.02 23.16
N TRP A 58 8.98 -4.74 22.45
CA TRP A 58 9.06 -4.90 20.99
C TRP A 58 8.64 -6.29 20.50
N ARG A 59 8.85 -7.36 21.27
CA ARG A 59 8.42 -8.73 20.92
C ARG A 59 6.90 -8.82 20.85
N THR A 60 6.20 -8.27 21.84
CA THR A 60 4.74 -8.21 21.87
C THR A 60 4.22 -7.40 20.66
N VAL A 61 4.80 -6.23 20.39
CA VAL A 61 4.43 -5.41 19.23
C VAL A 61 4.64 -6.18 17.92
N TYR A 62 5.77 -6.88 17.79
CA TYR A 62 6.09 -7.68 16.60
C TYR A 62 5.14 -8.86 16.39
N GLU A 63 4.74 -9.56 17.46
CA GLU A 63 3.77 -10.66 17.39
C GLU A 63 2.40 -10.19 16.92
N PHE A 64 1.89 -9.08 17.46
CA PHE A 64 0.64 -8.46 17.00
C PHE A 64 0.75 -7.98 15.56
N TYR A 65 1.82 -7.32 15.20
CA TYR A 65 2.08 -6.90 13.82
C TYR A 65 2.03 -8.09 12.85
N ARG A 66 2.73 -9.19 13.17
CA ARG A 66 2.68 -10.41 12.35
C ARG A 66 1.28 -10.99 12.23
N LYS A 67 0.54 -11.06 13.34
CA LYS A 67 -0.85 -11.48 13.37
C LYS A 67 -1.73 -10.59 12.49
N TRP A 68 -1.58 -9.28 12.58
CA TRP A 68 -2.37 -8.34 11.77
C TRP A 68 -2.05 -8.42 10.27
N ILE A 69 -0.80 -8.70 9.90
CA ILE A 69 -0.45 -8.97 8.50
C ILE A 69 -1.10 -10.27 8.03
N SER A 70 -0.97 -11.36 8.78
CA SER A 70 -1.48 -12.68 8.37
C SER A 70 -3.02 -12.71 8.29
N THR A 71 -3.71 -11.94 9.12
CA THR A 71 -5.17 -11.81 9.09
C THR A 71 -5.67 -10.74 8.11
N GLY A 72 -4.77 -10.03 7.42
CA GLY A 72 -5.14 -8.96 6.48
C GLY A 72 -5.76 -7.73 7.12
N PHE A 73 -5.50 -7.47 8.41
CA PHE A 73 -6.07 -6.32 9.12
C PHE A 73 -5.75 -4.99 8.43
N PHE A 74 -4.49 -4.72 8.11
CA PHE A 74 -4.11 -3.45 7.45
C PHE A 74 -4.73 -3.29 6.06
N ASP A 75 -4.99 -4.38 5.38
CA ASP A 75 -5.67 -4.36 4.09
C ASP A 75 -7.14 -3.97 4.23
N ARG A 76 -7.85 -4.59 5.19
CA ARG A 76 -9.23 -4.23 5.51
C ARG A 76 -9.33 -2.80 6.04
N LEU A 77 -8.41 -2.39 6.91
CA LEU A 77 -8.36 -1.01 7.43
C LEU A 77 -8.16 0.01 6.31
N THR A 78 -7.23 -0.25 5.38
CA THR A 78 -7.02 0.63 4.22
C THR A 78 -8.28 0.75 3.37
N ARG A 79 -9.03 -0.35 3.18
CA ARG A 79 -10.29 -0.35 2.43
C ARG A 79 -11.37 0.50 3.13
N GLU A 80 -11.60 0.33 4.43
CA GLU A 80 -12.58 1.12 5.16
C GLU A 80 -12.22 2.61 5.15
N LEU A 81 -10.93 2.93 5.31
CA LEU A 81 -10.44 4.30 5.23
C LEU A 81 -10.58 4.91 3.83
N ASN A 82 -10.44 4.08 2.77
CA ASN A 82 -10.70 4.53 1.41
C ASN A 82 -12.18 4.93 1.25
N PHE A 83 -13.12 4.17 1.80
CA PHE A 83 -14.54 4.51 1.77
C PHE A 83 -14.80 5.86 2.44
N VAL A 84 -14.25 6.09 3.64
CA VAL A 84 -14.38 7.37 4.36
C VAL A 84 -13.78 8.53 3.56
N ALA A 85 -12.58 8.35 3.02
CA ALA A 85 -11.90 9.42 2.26
C ALA A 85 -12.66 9.78 0.97
N ARG A 86 -13.26 8.80 0.30
CA ARG A 86 -14.07 9.02 -0.91
C ARG A 86 -15.37 9.73 -0.59
N ASP A 87 -16.06 9.32 0.48
CA ASP A 87 -17.28 9.96 0.95
C ASP A 87 -17.04 11.44 1.27
N ARG A 88 -15.96 11.77 1.99
CA ARG A 88 -15.54 13.16 2.24
C ARG A 88 -15.28 13.96 0.98
N GLN A 89 -14.88 13.32 -0.11
CA GLN A 89 -14.71 13.93 -1.42
C GLN A 89 -15.99 13.93 -2.26
N ARG A 90 -17.14 13.59 -1.67
CA ARG A 90 -18.45 13.49 -2.34
C ARG A 90 -18.41 12.56 -3.56
N LYS A 91 -17.66 11.47 -3.48
CA LYS A 91 -17.57 10.44 -4.52
C LYS A 91 -18.27 9.17 -4.09
N SER A 92 -18.69 8.37 -5.07
CA SER A 92 -19.19 7.03 -4.79
C SER A 92 -18.18 6.27 -3.92
N THR A 93 -18.67 5.56 -2.92
CA THR A 93 -17.87 4.74 -1.99
C THR A 93 -17.00 3.73 -2.73
N LEU A 94 -17.54 3.15 -3.81
CA LEU A 94 -16.82 2.17 -4.61
C LEU A 94 -16.22 2.83 -5.88
N PRO A 95 -14.90 2.64 -6.13
CA PRO A 95 -14.24 3.18 -7.31
C PRO A 95 -14.60 2.40 -8.57
N THR A 96 -14.79 3.10 -9.69
CA THR A 96 -14.99 2.50 -11.02
C THR A 96 -13.71 2.53 -11.86
N VAL A 97 -12.75 3.36 -11.47
CA VAL A 97 -11.44 3.54 -12.12
C VAL A 97 -10.34 3.33 -11.12
N ALA A 98 -9.32 2.59 -11.51
CA ALA A 98 -8.06 2.52 -10.77
C ALA A 98 -6.89 2.96 -11.65
N VAL A 99 -5.91 3.62 -11.04
CA VAL A 99 -4.64 4.00 -11.67
C VAL A 99 -3.56 3.11 -11.08
N VAL A 100 -2.75 2.49 -11.94
CA VAL A 100 -1.76 1.49 -11.52
C VAL A 100 -0.36 1.88 -11.97
N ASP A 101 0.61 1.64 -11.08
CA ASP A 101 2.03 1.82 -11.38
C ASP A 101 2.90 0.94 -10.47
N SER A 102 4.20 0.86 -10.75
CA SER A 102 5.16 0.06 -9.99
C SER A 102 6.39 0.86 -9.57
N GLN A 103 6.88 0.58 -8.37
CA GLN A 103 8.10 1.15 -7.82
C GLN A 103 9.07 0.03 -7.43
N SER A 104 10.31 0.10 -7.95
CA SER A 104 11.39 -0.81 -7.56
C SER A 104 12.10 -0.28 -6.33
N ILE A 105 12.23 -1.12 -5.29
CA ILE A 105 12.80 -0.77 -3.98
C ILE A 105 14.02 -1.64 -3.69
N ARG A 106 15.13 -1.02 -3.29
CA ARG A 106 16.33 -1.74 -2.87
C ARG A 106 16.08 -2.57 -1.61
N THR A 107 16.60 -3.78 -1.57
CA THR A 107 16.53 -4.64 -0.39
C THR A 107 17.78 -4.52 0.45
N GLY A 108 17.60 -4.32 1.76
CA GLY A 108 18.68 -4.16 2.73
C GLY A 108 19.18 -5.47 3.35
N LEU A 109 18.40 -6.57 3.27
CA LEU A 109 18.73 -7.85 3.91
C LEU A 109 19.37 -8.85 2.94
N PRO A 110 20.47 -9.54 3.34
CA PRO A 110 21.14 -10.54 2.50
C PRO A 110 20.22 -11.71 2.08
N HIS A 111 19.44 -12.25 3.00
CA HIS A 111 18.65 -13.48 2.84
C HIS A 111 17.17 -13.23 2.46
N SER A 112 16.81 -12.00 2.09
CA SER A 112 15.42 -11.69 1.67
C SER A 112 15.15 -12.12 0.23
N ILE A 113 13.87 -12.34 -0.08
CA ILE A 113 13.41 -12.55 -1.46
C ILE A 113 13.66 -11.27 -2.26
N LYS A 114 14.44 -11.36 -3.33
CA LYS A 114 14.83 -10.23 -4.19
C LYS A 114 15.10 -10.69 -5.63
N GLY A 115 15.10 -9.74 -6.55
CA GLY A 115 15.53 -9.88 -7.95
C GLY A 115 16.26 -8.62 -8.40
N VAL A 116 16.66 -8.55 -9.67
CA VAL A 116 17.30 -7.38 -10.26
C VAL A 116 16.38 -6.79 -11.32
N ASP A 117 15.97 -5.55 -11.15
CA ASP A 117 15.34 -4.74 -12.19
C ASP A 117 16.42 -4.26 -13.14
N GLY A 118 16.48 -4.85 -14.34
CA GLY A 118 17.51 -4.53 -15.34
C GLY A 118 17.40 -3.10 -15.87
N GLY A 119 16.18 -2.58 -16.01
CA GLY A 119 15.95 -1.21 -16.50
C GLY A 119 16.35 -0.14 -15.49
N LYS A 120 16.01 -0.31 -14.23
CA LYS A 120 16.30 0.65 -13.14
C LYS A 120 17.61 0.34 -12.41
N LYS A 121 18.28 -0.78 -12.72
CA LYS A 121 19.51 -1.28 -12.04
C LYS A 121 19.34 -1.38 -10.52
N ILE A 122 18.16 -1.84 -10.07
CA ILE A 122 17.80 -1.98 -8.65
C ILE A 122 17.74 -3.47 -8.29
N LYS A 123 18.51 -3.88 -7.28
CA LYS A 123 18.43 -5.21 -6.66
C LYS A 123 17.48 -5.15 -5.46
N GLY A 124 16.32 -5.80 -5.57
CA GLY A 124 15.32 -5.73 -4.52
C GLY A 124 13.96 -6.32 -4.90
N ILE A 125 12.91 -5.62 -4.52
CA ILE A 125 11.51 -5.96 -4.78
C ILE A 125 10.83 -4.86 -5.59
N LYS A 126 9.69 -5.19 -6.22
CA LYS A 126 8.74 -4.21 -6.77
C LYS A 126 7.49 -4.14 -5.90
N ARG A 127 6.97 -2.94 -5.72
CA ARG A 127 5.63 -2.65 -5.21
C ARG A 127 4.78 -2.22 -6.38
N HIS A 128 3.73 -2.97 -6.65
CA HIS A 128 2.71 -2.60 -7.62
C HIS A 128 1.55 -2.01 -6.83
N LEU A 129 1.18 -0.78 -7.13
CA LEU A 129 0.16 -0.02 -6.40
C LEU A 129 -1.01 0.29 -7.32
N ALA A 130 -2.22 0.05 -6.84
CA ALA A 130 -3.44 0.55 -7.41
C ALA A 130 -4.01 1.65 -6.51
N VAL A 131 -4.37 2.78 -7.10
CA VAL A 131 -5.04 3.90 -6.42
C VAL A 131 -6.32 4.27 -7.16
N ASP A 132 -7.23 4.93 -6.49
CA ASP A 132 -8.40 5.51 -7.15
C ASP A 132 -8.06 6.82 -7.89
N SER A 133 -9.04 7.48 -8.48
CA SER A 133 -8.88 8.75 -9.20
C SER A 133 -8.40 9.92 -8.33
N ASN A 134 -8.42 9.78 -7.00
CA ASN A 134 -7.90 10.77 -6.04
C ASN A 134 -6.50 10.41 -5.52
N GLY A 135 -5.95 9.27 -5.94
CA GLY A 135 -4.69 8.76 -5.42
C GLY A 135 -4.83 8.02 -4.09
N PHE A 136 -6.04 7.70 -3.64
CA PHE A 136 -6.21 6.90 -2.42
C PHE A 136 -5.87 5.44 -2.68
N PRO A 137 -5.00 4.80 -1.87
CA PRO A 137 -4.61 3.42 -2.06
C PRO A 137 -5.80 2.46 -2.05
N LEU A 138 -5.88 1.59 -3.05
CA LEU A 138 -6.85 0.51 -3.16
C LEU A 138 -6.24 -0.82 -2.73
N THR A 139 -5.10 -1.15 -3.31
CA THR A 139 -4.34 -2.36 -2.98
C THR A 139 -2.89 -2.26 -3.43
N ILE A 140 -2.06 -3.12 -2.84
CA ILE A 140 -0.64 -3.27 -3.15
C ILE A 140 -0.33 -4.75 -3.35
N VAL A 141 0.43 -5.04 -4.40
CA VAL A 141 1.06 -6.35 -4.62
C VAL A 141 2.56 -6.17 -4.65
N THR A 142 3.29 -7.14 -4.11
CA THR A 142 4.76 -7.14 -4.10
C THR A 142 5.30 -8.30 -4.91
N SER A 143 6.38 -8.06 -5.63
CA SER A 143 7.08 -9.08 -6.42
C SER A 143 8.59 -8.92 -6.31
N ARG A 144 9.36 -9.89 -6.81
CA ARG A 144 10.80 -9.70 -7.04
C ARG A 144 11.01 -8.60 -8.08
N ALA A 145 12.08 -7.82 -7.96
CA ALA A 145 12.33 -6.69 -8.88
C ALA A 145 12.53 -7.11 -10.34
N ASN A 146 12.92 -8.35 -10.62
CA ASN A 146 13.05 -8.89 -11.98
C ASN A 146 11.71 -9.29 -12.64
N VAL A 147 10.60 -9.25 -11.91
CA VAL A 147 9.28 -9.50 -12.50
C VAL A 147 8.89 -8.30 -13.36
N HIS A 148 8.50 -8.58 -14.61
CA HIS A 148 8.05 -7.54 -15.53
C HIS A 148 6.77 -6.86 -15.02
N ASP A 149 6.63 -5.56 -15.22
CA ASP A 149 5.51 -4.77 -14.68
C ASP A 149 4.15 -5.28 -15.15
N SER A 150 4.04 -5.76 -16.40
CA SER A 150 2.82 -6.37 -16.91
C SER A 150 2.38 -7.64 -16.15
N LYS A 151 3.34 -8.47 -15.70
CA LYS A 151 3.02 -9.66 -14.88
C LYS A 151 2.55 -9.28 -13.49
N GLY A 152 3.20 -8.29 -12.87
CA GLY A 152 2.77 -7.76 -11.58
C GLY A 152 1.40 -7.08 -11.65
N ALA A 153 1.09 -6.43 -12.76
CA ALA A 153 -0.19 -5.79 -13.00
C ALA A 153 -1.37 -6.76 -13.08
N ILE A 154 -1.17 -7.99 -13.57
CA ILE A 154 -2.23 -9.01 -13.58
C ILE A 154 -2.65 -9.32 -12.14
N ALA A 155 -1.70 -9.64 -11.27
CA ALA A 155 -1.98 -9.94 -9.86
C ALA A 155 -2.61 -8.73 -9.14
N LEU A 156 -2.13 -7.52 -9.43
CA LEU A 156 -2.69 -6.28 -8.89
C LEU A 156 -4.13 -6.05 -9.35
N ALA A 157 -4.42 -6.25 -10.64
CA ALA A 157 -5.76 -6.09 -11.22
C ALA A 157 -6.75 -7.09 -10.62
N ILE A 158 -6.37 -8.38 -10.53
CA ILE A 158 -7.19 -9.41 -9.90
C ILE A 158 -7.53 -8.99 -8.47
N GLU A 159 -6.53 -8.61 -7.67
CA GLU A 159 -6.74 -8.23 -6.27
C GLU A 159 -7.60 -6.96 -6.15
N ALA A 160 -7.39 -5.96 -7.02
CA ALA A 160 -8.18 -4.74 -7.03
C ALA A 160 -9.65 -5.00 -7.37
N VAL A 161 -9.93 -5.82 -8.39
CA VAL A 161 -11.29 -6.16 -8.79
C VAL A 161 -12.00 -7.04 -7.76
N CYS A 162 -11.29 -8.01 -7.15
CA CYS A 162 -11.85 -8.80 -6.05
C CYS A 162 -12.27 -7.93 -4.86
N LYS A 163 -11.52 -6.88 -4.55
CA LYS A 163 -11.85 -5.95 -3.45
C LYS A 163 -12.90 -4.91 -3.83
N TYR A 164 -12.88 -4.48 -5.08
CA TYR A 164 -13.73 -3.43 -5.63
C TYR A 164 -14.35 -3.90 -6.95
N PRO A 165 -15.41 -4.71 -6.91
CA PRO A 165 -16.02 -5.30 -8.11
C PRO A 165 -16.62 -4.28 -9.10
N THR A 166 -16.68 -3.01 -8.69
CA THR A 166 -17.14 -1.90 -9.54
C THR A 166 -16.08 -1.35 -10.48
N ILE A 167 -14.81 -1.74 -10.32
CA ILE A 167 -13.72 -1.30 -11.22
C ILE A 167 -13.99 -1.86 -12.62
N ARG A 168 -14.01 -0.97 -13.62
CA ARG A 168 -14.19 -1.28 -15.05
C ARG A 168 -13.03 -0.76 -15.90
N LEU A 169 -12.25 0.17 -15.36
CA LEU A 169 -11.14 0.81 -16.08
C LEU A 169 -9.89 0.83 -15.23
N LEU A 170 -8.79 0.32 -15.78
CA LEU A 170 -7.43 0.52 -15.26
C LEU A 170 -6.70 1.51 -16.16
N LYS A 171 -6.07 2.52 -15.58
CA LYS A 171 -5.16 3.44 -16.26
C LYS A 171 -3.72 3.07 -15.88
N ALA A 172 -2.84 2.87 -16.85
CA ALA A 172 -1.44 2.51 -16.65
C ALA A 172 -0.52 3.24 -17.64
N ASP A 173 0.78 3.13 -17.45
CA ASP A 173 1.74 3.61 -18.43
C ASP A 173 1.88 2.66 -19.63
N ASN A 174 2.70 3.07 -20.60
CA ASN A 174 2.92 2.31 -21.83
C ASN A 174 3.67 0.98 -21.65
N GLY A 175 4.29 0.74 -20.49
CA GLY A 175 4.92 -0.53 -20.14
C GLY A 175 3.92 -1.69 -19.92
N TYR A 176 2.64 -1.36 -19.80
CA TYR A 176 1.55 -2.32 -19.56
C TYR A 176 0.79 -2.69 -20.85
N ARG A 177 1.52 -3.06 -21.91
CA ARG A 177 0.97 -3.39 -23.24
C ARG A 177 0.94 -4.91 -23.50
N GLY A 178 0.43 -5.27 -24.69
CA GLY A 178 0.46 -6.63 -25.23
C GLY A 178 -0.66 -7.53 -24.72
N SER A 179 -0.35 -8.79 -24.46
CA SER A 179 -1.32 -9.80 -24.01
C SER A 179 -2.06 -9.45 -22.73
N LEU A 180 -1.49 -8.58 -21.89
CA LEU A 180 -2.12 -8.09 -20.66
C LEU A 180 -3.47 -7.42 -20.92
N VAL A 181 -3.54 -6.56 -21.95
CA VAL A 181 -4.78 -5.83 -22.29
C VAL A 181 -5.91 -6.79 -22.62
N LYS A 182 -5.61 -7.81 -23.45
CA LYS A 182 -6.58 -8.84 -23.83
C LYS A 182 -7.00 -9.68 -22.63
N ASN A 183 -6.04 -10.17 -21.85
CA ASN A 183 -6.31 -11.01 -20.68
C ASN A 183 -7.21 -10.31 -19.64
N LEU A 184 -6.97 -9.03 -19.34
CA LEU A 184 -7.78 -8.27 -18.39
C LEU A 184 -9.22 -8.08 -18.89
N LYS A 185 -9.41 -7.81 -20.18
CA LYS A 185 -10.72 -7.65 -20.80
C LYS A 185 -11.50 -8.98 -20.79
N ASP A 186 -10.85 -10.05 -21.23
CA ASP A 186 -11.51 -11.35 -21.41
C ASP A 186 -11.79 -12.04 -20.06
N SER A 187 -10.89 -11.93 -19.07
CA SER A 187 -10.99 -12.65 -17.79
C SER A 187 -11.66 -11.84 -16.68
N LEU A 188 -11.51 -10.51 -16.65
CA LEU A 188 -11.99 -9.66 -15.56
C LEU A 188 -13.03 -8.64 -16.02
N HIS A 189 -13.34 -8.55 -17.30
CA HIS A 189 -14.22 -7.53 -17.88
C HIS A 189 -13.77 -6.10 -17.54
N VAL A 190 -12.44 -5.88 -17.47
CA VAL A 190 -11.82 -4.59 -17.15
C VAL A 190 -11.04 -4.09 -18.35
N GLU A 191 -11.32 -2.87 -18.76
CA GLU A 191 -10.57 -2.17 -19.80
C GLU A 191 -9.23 -1.69 -19.24
N LEU A 192 -8.13 -1.91 -19.95
CA LEU A 192 -6.84 -1.30 -19.67
C LEU A 192 -6.55 -0.19 -20.67
N LYS A 193 -6.51 1.05 -20.20
CA LYS A 193 -6.13 2.22 -20.98
C LYS A 193 -4.68 2.60 -20.67
N CYS A 194 -3.79 2.34 -21.64
CA CYS A 194 -2.42 2.81 -21.57
C CYS A 194 -2.35 4.27 -22.02
N VAL A 195 -1.87 5.14 -21.15
CA VAL A 195 -1.76 6.57 -21.46
C VAL A 195 -0.36 6.83 -22.01
N LYS A 196 -0.26 7.35 -23.23
CA LYS A 196 1.01 7.66 -23.88
C LYS A 196 1.71 8.80 -23.14
N SER A 197 2.97 8.61 -22.76
CA SER A 197 3.85 9.74 -22.44
C SER A 197 4.09 10.53 -23.74
N ASN A 198 3.83 11.81 -23.72
CA ASN A 198 4.19 12.70 -24.83
C ASN A 198 5.73 12.89 -24.85
N PHE A 199 6.45 11.87 -25.32
CA PHE A 199 7.85 12.05 -25.70
C PHE A 199 7.87 12.84 -27.02
N GLY A 200 8.31 14.10 -26.97
CA GLY A 200 8.56 14.89 -28.20
C GLY A 200 7.97 16.30 -28.23
N THR A 201 7.21 16.75 -27.23
CA THR A 201 6.83 18.15 -27.11
C THR A 201 7.48 18.77 -25.89
N SER A 202 8.05 19.98 -26.05
CA SER A 202 8.72 20.75 -24.99
C SER A 202 7.77 21.23 -23.88
N GLU A 203 6.46 20.96 -23.97
CA GLU A 203 5.47 21.26 -22.95
C GLU A 203 5.22 20.05 -22.08
N PHE A 204 5.50 20.18 -20.77
CA PHE A 204 5.06 19.24 -19.75
C PHE A 204 3.53 19.30 -19.63
N LYS A 205 2.83 18.39 -20.30
CA LYS A 205 1.40 18.17 -20.07
C LYS A 205 1.23 16.98 -19.13
N PRO A 206 0.70 17.17 -17.91
CA PRO A 206 0.40 16.06 -17.00
C PRO A 206 -0.49 15.06 -17.71
N ILE A 207 -0.08 13.79 -17.73
CA ILE A 207 -0.87 12.70 -18.33
C ILE A 207 -2.16 12.55 -17.52
N ASP A 208 -3.31 12.63 -18.18
CA ASP A 208 -4.63 12.65 -17.56
C ASP A 208 -4.80 11.51 -16.53
N GLY A 209 -4.76 11.89 -15.25
CA GLY A 209 -4.99 11.03 -14.09
C GLY A 209 -3.82 10.12 -13.66
N ARG A 210 -2.68 10.03 -14.36
CA ARG A 210 -1.56 9.16 -13.95
C ARG A 210 -0.76 9.74 -12.78
N TRP A 211 -0.58 11.04 -12.73
CA TRP A 211 0.16 11.72 -11.67
C TRP A 211 -0.32 11.38 -10.25
N VAL A 212 -1.57 10.89 -10.10
CA VAL A 212 -2.13 10.57 -8.78
C VAL A 212 -1.44 9.36 -8.15
N VAL A 213 -1.03 8.34 -8.92
CA VAL A 213 -0.30 7.19 -8.38
C VAL A 213 1.14 7.56 -8.03
N GLU A 214 1.78 8.39 -8.85
CA GLU A 214 3.12 8.93 -8.59
C GLU A 214 3.14 9.77 -7.30
N ARG A 215 2.14 10.64 -7.12
CA ARG A 215 1.93 11.39 -5.89
C ARG A 215 1.76 10.47 -4.67
N THR A 216 1.04 9.37 -4.82
CA THR A 216 0.84 8.42 -3.72
C THR A 216 2.15 7.72 -3.35
N PHE A 217 3.00 7.36 -4.32
CA PHE A 217 4.34 6.88 -4.02
C PHE A 217 5.16 7.94 -3.27
N ALA A 218 5.12 9.20 -3.68
CA ALA A 218 5.79 10.30 -2.98
C ALA A 218 5.30 10.44 -1.52
N TRP A 219 4.00 10.28 -1.27
CA TRP A 219 3.48 10.25 0.10
C TRP A 219 4.04 9.07 0.91
N LEU A 220 4.12 7.88 0.30
CA LEU A 220 4.66 6.68 0.94
C LEU A 220 6.17 6.79 1.22
N GLU A 221 6.93 7.53 0.42
CA GLU A 221 8.36 7.80 0.67
C GLU A 221 8.61 8.58 1.96
N SER A 222 7.60 9.33 2.47
CA SER A 222 7.69 9.96 3.79
C SER A 222 7.76 8.98 4.96
N PHE A 223 7.51 7.69 4.72
CA PHE A 223 7.65 6.61 5.69
C PHE A 223 9.02 5.96 5.53
N ARG A 224 9.95 6.24 6.43
CA ARG A 224 11.35 5.78 6.33
C ARG A 224 11.50 4.26 6.20
N ARG A 225 10.57 3.49 6.81
CA ARG A 225 10.56 2.02 6.68
C ARG A 225 10.30 1.54 5.25
N LEU A 226 9.69 2.38 4.39
CA LEU A 226 9.39 2.05 3.01
C LEU A 226 10.51 2.40 2.01
N ASN A 227 11.46 3.27 2.36
CA ASN A 227 12.52 3.72 1.46
C ASN A 227 13.50 2.59 1.09
N ARG A 228 13.59 1.57 1.92
CA ARG A 228 14.33 0.34 1.66
C ARG A 228 13.55 -0.85 2.19
N ASN A 229 13.58 -1.98 1.48
CA ASN A 229 12.95 -3.19 1.98
C ASN A 229 13.85 -3.88 3.01
N TYR A 230 13.34 -4.02 4.24
CA TYR A 230 13.95 -4.76 5.34
C TYR A 230 13.15 -6.01 5.71
N GLU A 231 12.21 -6.40 4.85
CA GLU A 231 11.37 -7.57 5.07
C GLU A 231 11.96 -8.79 4.34
N GLN A 232 11.88 -9.95 5.00
CA GLN A 232 12.41 -11.19 4.46
C GLN A 232 11.51 -11.77 3.37
N PHE A 233 10.20 -11.64 3.53
CA PHE A 233 9.19 -12.21 2.63
C PHE A 233 8.39 -11.11 1.92
N LEU A 234 7.87 -11.43 0.74
CA LEU A 234 7.05 -10.51 -0.04
C LEU A 234 5.75 -10.12 0.68
N TYR A 235 5.09 -11.09 1.34
CA TYR A 235 3.84 -10.81 2.06
C TYR A 235 4.05 -9.85 3.25
N THR A 236 5.20 -9.93 3.95
CA THR A 236 5.51 -8.98 5.02
C THR A 236 5.85 -7.60 4.45
N ALA A 237 6.55 -7.53 3.32
CA ALA A 237 6.80 -6.27 2.61
C ALA A 237 5.49 -5.61 2.13
N LYS A 238 4.51 -6.40 1.65
CA LYS A 238 3.15 -5.93 1.36
C LYS A 238 2.47 -5.39 2.62
N GLY A 239 2.58 -6.12 3.74
CA GLY A 239 1.97 -5.74 5.02
C GLY A 239 2.49 -4.41 5.56
N VAL A 240 3.81 -4.16 5.50
CA VAL A 240 4.41 -2.85 5.86
C VAL A 240 3.83 -1.73 4.99
N ALA A 241 3.75 -1.96 3.68
CA ALA A 241 3.23 -0.96 2.76
C ALA A 241 1.74 -0.65 3.00
N LEU A 242 0.93 -1.68 3.27
CA LEU A 242 -0.48 -1.51 3.62
C LEU A 242 -0.66 -0.79 4.97
N ALA A 243 0.17 -1.10 5.97
CA ALA A 243 0.14 -0.39 7.25
C ALA A 243 0.51 1.09 7.10
N ALA A 244 1.47 1.42 6.21
CA ALA A 244 1.78 2.81 5.88
C ALA A 244 0.62 3.50 5.13
N CYS A 245 -0.05 2.79 4.19
CA CYS A 245 -1.26 3.30 3.54
C CYS A 245 -2.36 3.58 4.56
N ALA A 246 -2.61 2.64 5.49
CA ALA A 246 -3.60 2.82 6.56
C ALA A 246 -3.27 4.05 7.41
N MET A 247 -2.03 4.18 7.88
CA MET A 247 -1.59 5.33 8.66
C MET A 247 -1.76 6.65 7.88
N PHE A 248 -1.41 6.68 6.60
CA PHE A 248 -1.62 7.84 5.75
C PHE A 248 -3.10 8.18 5.60
N MET A 249 -3.95 7.18 5.45
CA MET A 249 -5.40 7.35 5.24
C MET A 249 -6.15 7.72 6.53
N LEU A 250 -5.64 7.39 7.71
CA LEU A 250 -6.25 7.75 9.00
C LEU A 250 -6.43 9.26 9.19
N ARG A 251 -5.70 10.10 8.47
CA ARG A 251 -5.91 11.56 8.46
C ARG A 251 -7.29 12.00 7.93
N PHE A 252 -8.00 11.11 7.25
CA PHE A 252 -9.35 11.36 6.74
C PHE A 252 -10.45 10.92 7.72
N VAL A 253 -10.11 10.40 8.87
CA VAL A 253 -11.03 10.10 9.98
C VAL A 253 -11.09 11.25 11.02
#